data_c35cf8de7c9992bb4dbbf12c7251e4cb
#
_entry.id   c35cf8de7c9992bb4dbbf12c7251e4cb
#
_cell.length_a   1.000
_cell.length_b   1.000
_cell.length_c   1.000
_cell.angle_alpha   90.00
_cell.angle_beta   90.00
_cell.angle_gamma   90.00
#
_symmetry.space_group_name_H-M   'P 1'
#
loop_
_entity.id
_entity.type
_entity.pdbx_description
1 polymer ?
#
loop_
_entity_poly.entity_id
_entity_poly.type
_entity_poly.pdbx_seq_one_letter_code
_entity_poly.pdbx_strand_id
1 'polypeptide(L)'
;MGPTNSDQWHVIAPQGDIDAPRAGELAVLVDTVCTGQCPNTVVDLTGVTFMDSSGLSWLCRVQEHLRSEKAELRIVLSGGPVARLLDLTGLVPVFRVHGSVEEALGSPSTPA
;
A
#
# COMPACT_ATOMS: atom_id res chain seq x y z
N MET A 1 25.93 1.49 9.24
CA MET A 1 25.22 0.73 8.39
C MET A 1 23.82 1.21 8.28
N GLY A 2 23.47 1.42 7.20
CA GLY A 2 22.10 1.72 7.04
C GLY A 2 21.31 0.53 7.52
N PRO A 3 20.27 0.73 8.26
CA PRO A 3 19.40 -0.35 8.59
C PRO A 3 18.90 -1.00 7.32
N THR A 4 18.74 -2.28 7.36
CA THR A 4 18.07 -2.92 6.27
C THR A 4 16.65 -2.40 6.29
N ASN A 5 16.14 -2.16 5.14
CA ASN A 5 14.84 -1.55 5.04
C ASN A 5 13.74 -2.45 5.55
N SER A 6 13.95 -3.76 5.55
CA SER A 6 12.92 -4.68 6.00
C SER A 6 12.54 -4.46 7.46
N ASP A 7 13.49 -4.02 8.28
CA ASP A 7 13.21 -3.77 9.70
C ASP A 7 12.40 -2.50 9.90
N GLN A 8 12.39 -1.61 8.91
CA GLN A 8 11.69 -0.33 9.00
C GLN A 8 10.42 -0.31 8.20
N TRP A 9 10.11 -1.37 7.50
CA TRP A 9 8.93 -1.45 6.66
C TRP A 9 7.83 -2.21 7.35
N HIS A 10 6.64 -1.64 7.33
CA HIS A 10 5.45 -2.31 7.81
C HIS A 10 4.73 -2.93 6.62
N VAL A 11 4.36 -4.19 6.72
CA VAL A 11 3.68 -4.89 5.63
C VAL A 11 2.24 -5.15 6.03
N ILE A 12 1.31 -4.68 5.21
CA ILE A 12 -0.11 -4.92 5.38
C ILE A 12 -0.56 -5.78 4.20
N ALA A 13 -1.18 -6.92 4.50
CA ALA A 13 -1.58 -7.87 3.46
C ALA A 13 -3.06 -8.24 3.62
N PRO A 14 -3.97 -7.36 3.19
CA PRO A 14 -5.39 -7.66 3.29
C PRO A 14 -5.78 -8.82 2.37
N GLN A 15 -6.79 -9.54 2.74
CA GLN A 15 -7.27 -10.72 2.02
C GLN A 15 -8.75 -10.55 1.69
N GLY A 16 -9.15 -11.13 0.56
CA GLY A 16 -10.56 -11.14 0.17
C GLY A 16 -11.02 -9.84 -0.44
N ASP A 17 -12.27 -9.49 -0.20
CA ASP A 17 -12.88 -8.30 -0.79
C ASP A 17 -12.59 -7.06 0.04
N ILE A 18 -12.32 -5.96 -0.65
CA ILE A 18 -12.18 -4.67 0.00
C ILE A 18 -13.36 -3.79 -0.43
N ASP A 19 -14.41 -3.82 0.37
CA ASP A 19 -15.59 -2.98 0.21
C ASP A 19 -15.55 -1.86 1.27
N ALA A 20 -16.61 -1.07 1.35
CA ALA A 20 -16.64 0.08 2.25
C ALA A 20 -16.38 -0.28 3.72
N PRO A 21 -17.04 -1.30 4.30
CA PRO A 21 -16.74 -1.65 5.69
C PRO A 21 -15.30 -2.09 5.89
N ARG A 22 -14.76 -2.87 4.96
CA ARG A 22 -13.38 -3.34 5.07
C ARG A 22 -12.40 -2.19 4.92
N ALA A 23 -12.68 -1.26 4.01
CA ALA A 23 -11.83 -0.09 3.84
C ALA A 23 -11.79 0.74 5.13
N GLY A 24 -12.92 0.84 5.84
CA GLY A 24 -12.96 1.51 7.13
C GLY A 24 -12.07 0.83 8.16
N GLU A 25 -12.11 -0.50 8.21
CA GLU A 25 -11.25 -1.27 9.11
C GLU A 25 -9.78 -1.06 8.79
N LEU A 26 -9.45 -1.06 7.51
CA LEU A 26 -8.06 -0.86 7.08
C LEU A 26 -7.57 0.55 7.39
N ALA A 27 -8.45 1.54 7.31
CA ALA A 27 -8.10 2.91 7.66
C ALA A 27 -7.73 3.01 9.15
N VAL A 28 -8.48 2.34 10.01
CA VAL A 28 -8.18 2.31 11.44
C VAL A 28 -6.83 1.63 11.68
N LEU A 29 -6.55 0.56 10.95
CA LEU A 29 -5.29 -0.14 11.08
C LEU A 29 -4.11 0.77 10.75
N VAL A 30 -4.21 1.53 9.65
CA VAL A 30 -3.16 2.45 9.26
C VAL A 30 -2.98 3.55 10.29
N ASP A 31 -4.08 4.11 10.79
CA ASP A 31 -4.01 5.14 11.82
C ASP A 31 -3.31 4.63 13.07
N THR A 32 -3.57 3.38 13.44
CA THR A 32 -2.94 2.77 14.61
C THR A 32 -1.43 2.62 14.40
N VAL A 33 -1.03 2.18 13.22
CA VAL A 33 0.38 2.00 12.89
C VAL A 33 1.10 3.33 12.80
N CYS A 34 0.41 4.35 12.34
CA CYS A 34 0.99 5.67 12.15
C CYS A 34 0.93 6.57 13.38
N THR A 35 0.79 5.99 14.55
CA THR A 35 0.77 6.78 15.79
C THR A 35 2.13 7.44 15.99
N GLY A 36 2.16 8.75 15.92
CA GLY A 36 3.40 9.51 16.05
C GLY A 36 4.15 9.61 14.73
N GLN A 37 4.87 8.60 14.36
CA GLN A 37 5.66 8.59 13.14
C GLN A 37 5.24 7.42 12.27
N CYS A 38 4.90 7.70 11.02
CA CYS A 38 4.49 6.65 10.11
C CYS A 38 5.69 5.89 9.57
N PRO A 39 5.67 4.55 9.63
CA PRO A 39 6.71 3.77 8.98
C PRO A 39 6.48 3.72 7.47
N ASN A 40 7.55 3.46 6.72
CA ASN A 40 7.40 3.08 5.33
C ASN A 40 6.55 1.81 5.27
N THR A 41 5.63 1.74 4.34
CA THR A 41 4.62 0.69 4.33
C THR A 41 4.53 0.01 2.98
N VAL A 42 4.42 -1.32 3.01
CA VAL A 42 4.10 -2.13 1.83
C VAL A 42 2.68 -2.64 2.01
N VAL A 43 1.84 -2.42 1.01
CA VAL A 43 0.50 -3.00 0.97
C VAL A 43 0.50 -4.10 -0.07
N ASP A 44 0.40 -5.34 0.38
CA ASP A 44 0.38 -6.50 -0.48
C ASP A 44 -1.07 -6.82 -0.85
N LEU A 45 -1.42 -6.58 -2.10
CA LEU A 45 -2.78 -6.77 -2.59
C LEU A 45 -2.95 -8.08 -3.35
N THR A 46 -1.96 -8.95 -3.32
CA THR A 46 -2.05 -10.21 -4.07
C THR A 46 -3.14 -11.13 -3.55
N GLY A 47 -3.52 -11.01 -2.29
CA GLY A 47 -4.62 -11.80 -1.71
C GLY A 47 -5.99 -11.17 -1.84
N VAL A 48 -6.08 -9.99 -2.44
CA VAL A 48 -7.34 -9.28 -2.61
C VAL A 48 -8.04 -9.81 -3.85
N THR A 49 -9.29 -10.25 -3.69
CA THR A 49 -10.07 -10.84 -4.77
C THR A 49 -11.00 -9.85 -5.45
N PHE A 50 -11.32 -8.74 -4.77
CA PHE A 50 -12.18 -7.70 -5.30
C PHE A 50 -11.92 -6.41 -4.57
N MET A 51 -12.00 -5.30 -5.28
CA MET A 51 -11.87 -3.97 -4.68
C MET A 51 -12.81 -3.03 -5.40
N ASP A 52 -13.58 -2.26 -4.65
CA ASP A 52 -14.42 -1.22 -5.23
C ASP A 52 -13.78 0.16 -5.00
N SER A 53 -14.53 1.22 -5.27
CA SER A 53 -14.02 2.57 -5.14
C SER A 53 -13.63 2.92 -3.71
N SER A 54 -14.22 2.26 -2.72
CA SER A 54 -13.84 2.48 -1.32
C SER A 54 -12.41 2.02 -1.07
N GLY A 55 -12.02 0.89 -1.66
CA GLY A 55 -10.65 0.41 -1.55
C GLY A 55 -9.67 1.33 -2.24
N LEU A 56 -10.02 1.84 -3.41
CA LEU A 56 -9.19 2.82 -4.11
C LEU A 56 -9.02 4.08 -3.28
N SER A 57 -10.09 4.57 -2.69
CA SER A 57 -10.04 5.76 -1.85
C SER A 57 -9.12 5.51 -0.66
N TRP A 58 -9.20 4.33 -0.07
CA TRP A 58 -8.32 3.96 1.03
C TRP A 58 -6.86 4.01 0.61
N LEU A 59 -6.52 3.42 -0.55
CA LEU A 59 -5.15 3.45 -1.04
C LEU A 59 -4.66 4.87 -1.25
N CYS A 60 -5.48 5.72 -1.83
CA CYS A 60 -5.11 7.11 -2.06
C CYS A 60 -4.89 7.85 -0.76
N ARG A 61 -5.72 7.59 0.25
CA ARG A 61 -5.57 8.23 1.55
C ARG A 61 -4.31 7.76 2.27
N VAL A 62 -3.99 6.47 2.16
CA VAL A 62 -2.76 5.95 2.73
C VAL A 62 -1.55 6.61 2.07
N GLN A 63 -1.57 6.72 0.75
CA GLN A 63 -0.50 7.37 0.01
C GLN A 63 -0.30 8.81 0.48
N GLU A 64 -1.39 9.56 0.58
CA GLU A 64 -1.34 10.94 0.98
C GLU A 64 -0.86 11.10 2.42
N HIS A 65 -1.35 10.23 3.30
CA HIS A 65 -0.97 10.29 4.71
C HIS A 65 0.52 9.98 4.89
N LEU A 66 1.00 8.92 4.24
CA LEU A 66 2.41 8.56 4.33
C LEU A 66 3.30 9.66 3.74
N ARG A 67 2.87 10.22 2.62
CA ARG A 67 3.63 11.29 1.99
C ARG A 67 3.74 12.49 2.93
N SER A 68 2.67 12.85 3.61
CA SER A 68 2.69 13.98 4.54
C SER A 68 3.64 13.75 5.71
N GLU A 69 3.89 12.49 6.04
CA GLU A 69 4.82 12.10 7.11
C GLU A 69 6.20 11.73 6.56
N LYS A 70 6.44 12.00 5.29
CA LYS A 70 7.71 11.70 4.62
C LYS A 70 8.03 10.21 4.61
N ALA A 71 7.00 9.40 4.61
CA ALA A 71 7.11 7.95 4.51
C ALA A 71 6.71 7.50 3.11
N GLU A 72 7.09 6.30 2.76
CA GLU A 72 6.88 5.77 1.41
C GLU A 72 5.87 4.64 1.44
N LEU A 73 5.00 4.59 0.41
CA LEU A 73 4.07 3.49 0.19
C LEU A 73 4.50 2.72 -1.04
N ARG A 74 4.56 1.40 -0.90
CA ARG A 74 4.77 0.50 -2.03
C ARG A 74 3.63 -0.49 -2.07
N ILE A 75 3.18 -0.82 -3.27
CA ILE A 75 2.05 -1.73 -3.47
C ILE A 75 2.54 -2.95 -4.20
N VAL A 76 2.09 -4.12 -3.76
CA VAL A 76 2.41 -5.38 -4.41
C VAL A 76 1.18 -5.89 -5.13
N LEU A 77 1.31 -6.11 -6.43
CA LEU A 77 0.27 -6.63 -7.30
C LEU A 77 0.87 -7.63 -8.25
N SER A 78 0.14 -8.67 -8.57
CA SER A 78 0.61 -9.65 -9.56
C SER A 78 -0.46 -9.90 -10.62
N GLY A 79 -1.12 -8.84 -11.04
CA GLY A 79 -2.22 -8.92 -12.00
C GLY A 79 -3.56 -9.12 -11.30
N GLY A 80 -4.58 -9.47 -12.05
CA GLY A 80 -5.89 -9.73 -11.50
C GLY A 80 -6.77 -8.49 -11.43
N PRO A 81 -7.90 -8.59 -10.69
CA PRO A 81 -8.92 -7.54 -10.72
C PRO A 81 -8.46 -6.21 -10.15
N VAL A 82 -7.61 -6.23 -9.14
CA VAL A 82 -7.14 -4.96 -8.55
C VAL A 82 -6.21 -4.24 -9.53
N ALA A 83 -5.32 -4.98 -10.18
CA ALA A 83 -4.44 -4.39 -11.18
C ALA A 83 -5.23 -3.78 -12.34
N ARG A 84 -6.28 -4.49 -12.77
CA ARG A 84 -7.15 -4.00 -13.84
C ARG A 84 -7.88 -2.72 -13.41
N LEU A 85 -8.35 -2.68 -12.17
CA LEU A 85 -9.04 -1.52 -11.66
C LEU A 85 -8.12 -0.31 -11.62
N LEU A 86 -6.90 -0.49 -11.17
CA LEU A 86 -5.92 0.60 -11.14
C LEU A 86 -5.59 1.09 -12.54
N ASP A 87 -5.48 0.16 -13.50
CA ASP A 87 -5.25 0.50 -14.89
C ASP A 87 -6.38 1.35 -15.45
N LEU A 88 -7.62 0.93 -15.21
CA LEU A 88 -8.80 1.60 -15.73
C LEU A 88 -8.95 3.01 -15.16
N THR A 89 -8.52 3.22 -13.94
CA THR A 89 -8.63 4.52 -13.30
C THR A 89 -7.42 5.41 -13.57
N GLY A 90 -6.39 4.88 -14.21
CA GLY A 90 -5.18 5.65 -14.49
C GLY A 90 -4.32 5.89 -13.26
N LEU A 91 -4.52 5.15 -12.20
CA LEU A 91 -3.81 5.37 -10.95
C LEU A 91 -2.50 4.59 -10.81
N VAL A 92 -2.21 3.68 -11.75
CA VAL A 92 -0.97 2.91 -11.67
C VAL A 92 0.26 3.80 -11.52
N PRO A 93 0.42 4.88 -12.31
CA PRO A 93 1.62 5.73 -12.17
C PRO A 93 1.70 6.49 -10.84
N VAL A 94 0.60 6.58 -10.12
CA VAL A 94 0.58 7.30 -8.83
C VAL A 94 1.26 6.48 -7.75
N PHE A 95 1.26 5.15 -7.90
CA PHE A 95 1.79 4.25 -6.89
C PHE A 95 3.06 3.55 -7.36
N ARG A 96 3.90 3.18 -6.42
CA ARG A 96 5.04 2.32 -6.71
C ARG A 96 4.57 0.88 -6.61
N VAL A 97 4.52 0.19 -7.73
CA VAL A 97 3.96 -1.16 -7.82
C VAL A 97 5.08 -2.17 -8.07
N HIS A 98 5.05 -3.24 -7.31
CA HIS A 98 6.02 -4.34 -7.41
C HIS A 98 5.28 -5.66 -7.53
N GLY A 99 5.99 -6.67 -8.03
CA GLY A 99 5.39 -7.99 -8.24
C GLY A 99 5.36 -8.88 -7.00
N SER A 100 6.17 -8.57 -6.00
CA SER A 100 6.22 -9.37 -4.78
C SER A 100 6.66 -8.51 -3.62
N VAL A 101 6.41 -9.00 -2.40
CA VAL A 101 6.87 -8.31 -1.19
C VAL A 101 8.40 -8.27 -1.16
N GLU A 102 9.04 -9.34 -1.55
CA GLU A 102 10.51 -9.38 -1.61
C GLU A 102 11.05 -8.29 -2.52
N GLU A 103 10.44 -8.14 -3.70
CA GLU A 103 10.84 -7.11 -4.64
C GLU A 103 10.61 -5.72 -4.06
N ALA A 104 9.45 -5.52 -3.41
CA ALA A 104 9.13 -4.25 -2.81
C ALA A 104 10.12 -3.87 -1.72
N LEU A 105 10.49 -4.83 -0.88
CA LEU A 105 11.42 -4.57 0.22
C LEU A 105 12.86 -4.43 -0.25
N GLY A 106 13.21 -5.06 -1.35
CA GLY A 106 14.57 -5.01 -1.89
C GLY A 106 14.85 -3.82 -2.78
N SER A 107 13.83 -3.05 -3.12
CA SER A 107 13.98 -1.92 -4.01
C SER A 107 14.52 -0.71 -3.25
N PRO A 108 15.46 0.06 -3.82
CA PRO A 108 15.97 1.23 -3.11
C PRO A 108 14.89 2.31 -3.00
N SER A 109 14.98 3.10 -1.94
CA SER A 109 14.07 4.22 -1.77
C SER A 109 14.31 5.26 -2.86
N THR A 110 13.23 5.88 -3.31
CA THR A 110 13.34 6.94 -4.29
C THR A 110 13.89 8.18 -3.62
N PRO A 111 14.93 8.78 -4.18
CA PRO A 111 15.39 10.07 -3.63
C PRO A 111 14.27 11.10 -3.75
N ALA A 112 14.18 11.90 -2.75
CA ALA A 112 13.16 12.93 -2.71
C ALA A 112 13.33 13.94 -3.84
#